data_5e33b56e7229af194eaffcdd97feed5b
#
_entry.id   5e33b56e7229af194eaffcdd97feed5b
#
_cell.length_a   1.000
_cell.length_b   1.000
_cell.length_c   1.000
_cell.angle_alpha   90.00
_cell.angle_beta   90.00
_cell.angle_gamma   90.00
#
_symmetry.space_group_name_H-M   'P 1'
#
loop_
_entity.id
_entity.type
_entity.pdbx_description
1 polymer ?
#
loop_
_entity_poly.entity_id
_entity_poly.type
_entity_poly.pdbx_seq_one_letter_code
_entity_poly.pdbx_strand_id
1 'polypeptide(L)'
;ADNWEQYLDLMVDSVLINSGRSCINCSGIWTPRHGKAIAEALAERLGSVAPLPPDDPDALLAAFTVPGQAPAISGDIDAALSEAGVEEMTAKHHSDGRLVSRERCDYLRPTVVYCPSPDVAMAKKEYMFPFVTVVECEQKKMIASIGPTLVGTALTNDSSFEQALLDARNIDRL
;
A
#
# COMPACT_ATOMS: atom_id res chain seq x y z
N ALA A 1 10.76 15.07 -0.01
CA ALA A 1 10.60 14.57 -1.37
C ALA A 1 9.63 15.44 -2.17
N ASP A 2 10.08 16.62 -2.61
CA ASP A 2 9.26 17.51 -3.44
C ASP A 2 9.21 17.08 -4.91
N ASN A 3 9.99 16.07 -5.27
CA ASN A 3 10.08 15.47 -6.61
C ASN A 3 9.69 13.98 -6.58
N TRP A 4 8.70 13.64 -5.77
CA TRP A 4 8.21 12.28 -5.58
C TRP A 4 7.65 11.66 -6.88
N GLU A 5 7.17 12.49 -7.79
CA GLU A 5 6.58 12.06 -9.06
C GLU A 5 7.54 11.22 -9.91
N GLN A 6 8.84 11.52 -9.85
CA GLN A 6 9.86 10.74 -10.57
C GLN A 6 10.03 9.30 -10.06
N TYR A 7 9.50 9.00 -8.87
CA TYR A 7 9.54 7.67 -8.25
C TYR A 7 8.18 6.95 -8.30
N LEU A 8 7.18 7.54 -8.97
CA LEU A 8 5.84 6.96 -8.99
C LEU A 8 5.82 5.56 -9.59
N ASP A 9 6.55 5.33 -10.70
CA ASP A 9 6.64 4.01 -11.33
C ASP A 9 7.29 2.99 -10.39
N LEU A 10 8.35 3.36 -9.69
CA LEU A 10 8.98 2.51 -8.68
C LEU A 10 8.01 2.12 -7.56
N MET A 11 7.21 3.08 -7.07
CA MET A 11 6.21 2.82 -6.04
C MET A 11 5.11 1.88 -6.55
N VAL A 12 4.60 2.11 -7.75
CA VAL A 12 3.58 1.25 -8.40
C VAL A 12 4.09 -0.19 -8.55
N ASP A 13 5.29 -0.36 -9.11
CA ASP A 13 5.91 -1.66 -9.32
C ASP A 13 6.14 -2.39 -7.99
N SER A 14 6.59 -1.67 -6.96
CA SER A 14 6.84 -2.24 -5.64
C SER A 14 5.56 -2.74 -4.95
N VAL A 15 4.40 -2.19 -5.28
CA VAL A 15 3.10 -2.66 -4.79
C VAL A 15 2.60 -3.86 -5.58
N LEU A 16 2.74 -3.84 -6.92
CA LEU A 16 2.17 -4.85 -7.82
C LEU A 16 2.99 -6.13 -7.97
N ILE A 17 4.30 -6.05 -7.85
CA ILE A 17 5.18 -7.20 -8.08
C ILE A 17 4.71 -8.41 -7.26
N ASN A 18 4.74 -9.60 -7.87
CA ASN A 18 4.24 -10.85 -7.26
C ASN A 18 2.78 -10.73 -6.74
N SER A 19 1.96 -9.88 -7.36
CA SER A 19 0.58 -9.64 -6.92
C SER A 19 0.47 -9.19 -5.45
N GLY A 20 1.44 -8.42 -4.96
CA GLY A 20 1.49 -7.97 -3.57
C GLY A 20 1.72 -9.07 -2.52
N ARG A 21 2.18 -10.26 -2.93
CA ARG A 21 2.30 -11.45 -2.06
C ARG A 21 3.73 -11.80 -1.67
N SER A 22 4.63 -10.85 -1.72
CA SER A 22 6.00 -11.04 -1.25
C SER A 22 6.25 -10.22 0.01
N CYS A 23 7.05 -10.76 0.94
CA CYS A 23 7.46 -10.07 2.17
C CYS A 23 8.27 -8.77 1.93
N ILE A 24 8.70 -8.53 0.69
CA ILE A 24 9.42 -7.32 0.28
C ILE A 24 8.53 -6.34 -0.51
N ASN A 25 7.25 -6.63 -0.72
CA ASN A 25 6.34 -5.69 -1.37
C ASN A 25 6.15 -4.43 -0.53
N CYS A 26 5.95 -3.32 -1.22
CA CYS A 26 5.61 -2.07 -0.55
C CYS A 26 4.16 -2.13 -0.03
N SER A 27 3.99 -2.20 1.28
CA SER A 27 2.71 -2.16 1.98
C SER A 27 2.44 -0.81 2.66
N GLY A 28 3.46 0.05 2.79
CA GLY A 28 3.33 1.38 3.39
C GLY A 28 4.31 2.39 2.84
N ILE A 29 3.82 3.56 2.44
CA ILE A 29 4.60 4.72 2.02
C ILE A 29 4.45 5.79 3.08
N TRP A 30 5.56 6.17 3.71
CA TRP A 30 5.59 7.14 4.79
C TRP A 30 6.22 8.44 4.31
N THR A 31 5.53 9.54 4.51
CA THR A 31 5.97 10.85 3.98
C THR A 31 5.62 11.99 4.92
N PRO A 32 6.49 13.01 5.05
CA PRO A 32 6.20 14.18 5.88
C PRO A 32 5.26 15.19 5.19
N ARG A 33 4.99 15.02 3.89
CA ARG A 33 4.15 15.93 3.07
C ARG A 33 3.77 15.27 1.76
N HIS A 34 2.78 15.82 1.09
CA HIS A 34 2.24 15.34 -0.19
C HIS A 34 1.56 13.96 -0.12
N GLY A 35 1.26 13.44 1.07
CA GLY A 35 0.69 12.11 1.24
C GLY A 35 -0.58 11.91 0.42
N LYS A 36 -1.50 12.86 0.47
CA LYS A 36 -2.75 12.76 -0.31
C LYS A 36 -2.49 12.77 -1.82
N ALA A 37 -1.59 13.62 -2.31
CA ALA A 37 -1.24 13.68 -3.75
C ALA A 37 -0.54 12.39 -4.23
N ILE A 38 0.35 11.82 -3.41
CA ILE A 38 0.98 10.52 -3.68
C ILE A 38 -0.08 9.41 -3.75
N ALA A 39 -1.00 9.38 -2.78
CA ALA A 39 -2.07 8.39 -2.73
C ALA A 39 -3.02 8.51 -3.95
N GLU A 40 -3.35 9.73 -4.37
CA GLU A 40 -4.15 9.99 -5.57
C GLU A 40 -3.47 9.48 -6.84
N ALA A 41 -2.17 9.80 -7.02
CA ALA A 41 -1.40 9.37 -8.18
C ALA A 41 -1.24 7.83 -8.24
N LEU A 42 -0.99 7.19 -7.10
CA LEU A 42 -0.96 5.74 -7.00
C LEU A 42 -2.32 5.12 -7.35
N ALA A 43 -3.41 5.69 -6.82
CA ALA A 43 -4.75 5.19 -7.08
C ALA A 43 -5.14 5.32 -8.56
N GLU A 44 -4.71 6.37 -9.26
CA GLU A 44 -4.92 6.53 -10.69
C GLU A 44 -4.23 5.41 -11.50
N ARG A 45 -2.98 5.08 -11.12
CA ARG A 45 -2.20 4.04 -11.81
C ARG A 45 -2.69 2.62 -11.46
N LEU A 46 -2.96 2.35 -10.20
CA LEU A 46 -3.36 1.03 -9.70
C LEU A 46 -4.83 0.73 -9.90
N GLY A 47 -5.69 1.74 -9.96
CA GLY A 47 -7.13 1.59 -10.07
C GLY A 47 -7.61 0.97 -11.40
N SER A 48 -6.78 0.99 -12.44
CA SER A 48 -7.09 0.34 -13.73
C SER A 48 -6.79 -1.16 -13.74
N VAL A 49 -6.06 -1.68 -12.75
CA VAL A 49 -5.67 -3.10 -12.69
C VAL A 49 -6.86 -3.96 -12.29
N ALA A 50 -7.24 -4.87 -13.16
CA ALA A 50 -8.39 -5.77 -12.99
C ALA A 50 -7.98 -7.25 -13.02
N PRO A 51 -8.78 -8.15 -12.42
CA PRO A 51 -8.56 -9.58 -12.55
C PRO A 51 -8.70 -10.04 -14.00
N LEU A 52 -7.66 -10.67 -14.52
CA LEU A 52 -7.63 -11.33 -15.84
C LEU A 52 -7.64 -12.86 -15.67
N PRO A 53 -7.92 -13.63 -16.75
CA PRO A 53 -7.75 -15.07 -16.72
C PRO A 53 -6.32 -15.48 -16.31
N PRO A 54 -6.14 -16.62 -15.58
CA PRO A 54 -4.82 -17.01 -15.06
C PRO A 54 -3.76 -17.30 -16.13
N ASP A 55 -4.18 -17.58 -17.36
CA ASP A 55 -3.34 -17.84 -18.52
C ASP A 55 -3.07 -16.59 -19.37
N ASP A 56 -3.63 -15.46 -18.97
CA ASP A 56 -3.37 -14.17 -19.61
C ASP A 56 -1.97 -13.66 -19.21
N PRO A 57 -1.08 -13.34 -20.17
CA PRO A 57 0.27 -12.86 -19.89
C PRO A 57 0.29 -11.51 -19.13
N ASP A 58 -0.78 -10.74 -19.21
CA ASP A 58 -0.94 -9.45 -18.54
C ASP A 58 -1.63 -9.58 -17.17
N ALA A 59 -1.87 -10.80 -16.67
CA ALA A 59 -2.48 -11.04 -15.38
C ALA A 59 -1.56 -10.62 -14.22
N LEU A 60 -1.90 -9.53 -13.54
CA LEU A 60 -1.14 -8.98 -12.42
C LEU A 60 -1.68 -9.40 -11.05
N LEU A 61 -2.91 -9.92 -10.98
CA LEU A 61 -3.57 -10.25 -9.72
C LEU A 61 -3.68 -11.75 -9.51
N ALA A 62 -3.26 -12.22 -8.34
CA ALA A 62 -3.43 -13.61 -7.93
C ALA A 62 -4.76 -13.84 -7.22
N ALA A 63 -5.40 -14.96 -7.51
CA ALA A 63 -6.67 -15.36 -6.91
C ALA A 63 -6.52 -15.75 -5.44
N PHE A 64 -7.55 -15.49 -4.65
CA PHE A 64 -7.79 -16.08 -3.35
C PHE A 64 -8.64 -17.35 -3.54
N THR A 65 -8.04 -18.50 -3.22
CA THR A 65 -8.68 -19.81 -3.39
C THR A 65 -9.28 -20.37 -2.09
N VAL A 66 -8.92 -19.76 -0.96
CA VAL A 66 -9.52 -20.13 0.34
C VAL A 66 -10.86 -19.41 0.47
N PRO A 67 -11.98 -20.15 0.58
CA PRO A 67 -13.30 -19.53 0.68
C PRO A 67 -13.40 -18.56 1.86
N GLY A 68 -13.97 -17.37 1.60
CA GLY A 68 -14.20 -16.34 2.61
C GLY A 68 -12.98 -15.49 2.97
N GLN A 69 -11.78 -15.80 2.51
CA GLN A 69 -10.57 -15.04 2.85
C GLN A 69 -10.60 -13.62 2.25
N ALA A 70 -10.87 -13.48 0.97
CA ALA A 70 -10.92 -12.16 0.33
C ALA A 70 -12.08 -11.28 0.87
N PRO A 71 -13.30 -11.80 1.06
CA PRO A 71 -14.36 -11.08 1.74
C PRO A 71 -13.99 -10.62 3.16
N ALA A 72 -13.31 -11.46 3.95
CA ALA A 72 -12.87 -11.11 5.30
C ALA A 72 -11.87 -9.96 5.29
N ILE A 73 -10.87 -10.00 4.40
CA ILE A 73 -9.90 -8.91 4.22
C ILE A 73 -10.62 -7.62 3.79
N SER A 74 -11.55 -7.71 2.81
CA SER A 74 -12.31 -6.54 2.38
C SER A 74 -13.11 -5.92 3.52
N GLY A 75 -13.75 -6.74 4.36
CA GLY A 75 -14.51 -6.29 5.53
C GLY A 75 -13.60 -5.66 6.62
N ASP A 76 -12.40 -6.18 6.83
CA ASP A 76 -11.43 -5.58 7.76
C ASP A 76 -10.96 -4.20 7.28
N ILE A 77 -10.75 -4.03 5.98
CA ILE A 77 -10.44 -2.74 5.38
C ILE A 77 -11.63 -1.77 5.58
N ASP A 78 -12.86 -2.19 5.25
CA ASP A 78 -14.06 -1.35 5.40
C ASP A 78 -14.26 -0.88 6.85
N ALA A 79 -14.01 -1.75 7.82
CA ALA A 79 -14.09 -1.41 9.24
C ALA A 79 -13.07 -0.32 9.61
N ALA A 80 -11.83 -0.42 9.11
CA ALA A 80 -10.78 0.55 9.41
C ALA A 80 -10.96 1.88 8.67
N LEU A 81 -11.65 1.90 7.52
CA LEU A 81 -12.01 3.14 6.81
C LEU A 81 -13.01 4.01 7.57
N SER A 82 -13.61 3.50 8.66
CA SER A 82 -14.49 4.29 9.53
C SER A 82 -13.74 5.34 10.38
N GLU A 83 -12.43 5.25 10.47
CA GLU A 83 -11.63 6.23 11.20
C GLU A 83 -11.57 7.58 10.48
N ALA A 84 -11.63 8.67 11.25
CA ALA A 84 -11.67 10.03 10.70
C ALA A 84 -10.43 10.36 9.84
N GLY A 85 -10.67 10.77 8.61
CA GLY A 85 -9.65 11.20 7.65
C GLY A 85 -8.92 10.06 6.93
N VAL A 86 -9.24 8.80 7.22
CA VAL A 86 -8.77 7.64 6.44
C VAL A 86 -9.62 7.51 5.19
N GLU A 87 -9.00 7.45 4.02
CA GLU A 87 -9.71 7.44 2.73
C GLU A 87 -9.15 6.34 1.81
N GLU A 88 -10.01 5.50 1.25
CA GLU A 88 -9.63 4.62 0.15
C GLU A 88 -9.62 5.40 -1.16
N MET A 89 -8.45 5.67 -1.69
CA MET A 89 -8.26 6.48 -2.89
C MET A 89 -8.63 5.74 -4.18
N THR A 90 -8.52 4.41 -4.18
CA THR A 90 -8.89 3.56 -5.34
C THR A 90 -10.39 3.33 -5.48
N ALA A 91 -11.21 3.61 -4.47
CA ALA A 91 -12.66 3.38 -4.50
C ALA A 91 -13.35 4.06 -5.70
N LYS A 92 -12.89 5.25 -6.10
CA LYS A 92 -13.43 5.99 -7.25
C LYS A 92 -13.17 5.32 -8.62
N HIS A 93 -12.22 4.39 -8.67
CA HIS A 93 -11.86 3.64 -9.88
C HIS A 93 -12.53 2.25 -9.94
N HIS A 94 -13.17 1.81 -8.87
CA HIS A 94 -13.75 0.49 -8.73
C HIS A 94 -15.27 0.59 -8.58
N SER A 95 -16.00 0.77 -9.68
CA SER A 95 -17.47 0.91 -9.67
C SER A 95 -18.20 -0.23 -8.92
N ASP A 96 -17.61 -1.44 -8.95
CA ASP A 96 -18.16 -2.66 -8.35
C ASP A 96 -17.47 -3.04 -7.03
N GLY A 97 -16.68 -2.11 -6.45
CA GLY A 97 -15.90 -2.34 -5.26
C GLY A 97 -14.58 -3.08 -5.51
N ARG A 98 -13.81 -3.29 -4.42
CA ARG A 98 -12.49 -3.97 -4.49
C ARG A 98 -12.58 -5.48 -4.61
N LEU A 99 -13.64 -6.10 -4.09
CA LEU A 99 -13.85 -7.55 -4.13
C LEU A 99 -14.49 -7.96 -5.45
N VAL A 100 -13.85 -8.89 -6.15
CA VAL A 100 -14.36 -9.49 -7.40
C VAL A 100 -14.47 -10.98 -7.22
N SER A 101 -15.70 -11.49 -7.13
CA SER A 101 -15.97 -12.92 -7.01
C SER A 101 -16.10 -13.59 -8.38
N ARG A 102 -15.51 -14.77 -8.51
CA ARG A 102 -15.61 -15.67 -9.65
C ARG A 102 -16.15 -17.03 -9.16
N GLU A 103 -16.49 -17.92 -10.09
CA GLU A 103 -17.10 -19.23 -9.77
C GLU A 103 -16.30 -20.05 -8.73
N ARG A 104 -14.95 -19.98 -8.79
CA ARG A 104 -14.07 -20.86 -8.00
C ARG A 104 -13.05 -20.10 -7.13
N CYS A 105 -13.04 -18.79 -7.18
CA CYS A 105 -12.09 -17.96 -6.46
C CYS A 105 -12.54 -16.51 -6.37
N ASP A 106 -11.93 -15.76 -5.48
CA ASP A 106 -12.10 -14.32 -5.36
C ASP A 106 -10.81 -13.58 -5.70
N TYR A 107 -10.94 -12.31 -6.06
CA TYR A 107 -9.83 -11.38 -6.24
C TYR A 107 -10.07 -10.13 -5.40
N LEU A 108 -9.00 -9.51 -4.95
CA LEU A 108 -9.02 -8.15 -4.44
C LEU A 108 -8.25 -7.25 -5.44
N ARG A 109 -8.92 -6.21 -5.90
CA ARG A 109 -8.30 -5.19 -6.75
C ARG A 109 -7.30 -4.38 -5.94
N PRO A 110 -6.25 -3.81 -6.55
CA PRO A 110 -5.29 -2.98 -5.84
C PRO A 110 -5.98 -1.90 -5.02
N THR A 111 -5.53 -1.73 -3.80
CA THR A 111 -6.17 -0.82 -2.84
C THR A 111 -5.15 0.13 -2.27
N VAL A 112 -5.38 1.42 -2.46
CA VAL A 112 -4.57 2.52 -1.92
C VAL A 112 -5.38 3.25 -0.85
N VAL A 113 -4.83 3.34 0.36
CA VAL A 113 -5.48 4.03 1.47
C VAL A 113 -4.62 5.19 1.95
N TYR A 114 -5.19 6.37 1.97
CA TYR A 114 -4.57 7.53 2.59
C TYR A 114 -4.83 7.55 4.10
N CYS A 115 -3.77 7.77 4.88
CA CYS A 115 -3.79 7.86 6.33
C CYS A 115 -3.21 9.22 6.76
N PRO A 116 -4.00 10.11 7.39
CA PRO A 116 -3.54 11.46 7.76
C PRO A 116 -2.57 11.47 8.94
N SER A 117 -2.42 10.35 9.63
CA SER A 117 -1.58 10.21 10.82
C SER A 117 -1.08 8.77 10.97
N PRO A 118 0.10 8.56 11.61
CA PRO A 118 0.57 7.22 11.97
C PRO A 118 -0.25 6.56 13.10
N ASP A 119 -1.14 7.31 13.75
CA ASP A 119 -1.90 6.86 14.92
C ASP A 119 -3.20 6.12 14.55
N VAL A 120 -3.64 6.22 13.27
CA VAL A 120 -4.80 5.47 12.79
C VAL A 120 -4.47 3.99 12.64
N ALA A 121 -5.42 3.10 12.92
CA ALA A 121 -5.19 1.66 12.89
C ALA A 121 -4.78 1.16 11.49
N MET A 122 -5.31 1.79 10.43
CA MET A 122 -4.99 1.47 9.03
C MET A 122 -3.53 1.72 8.68
N ALA A 123 -2.84 2.69 9.30
CA ALA A 123 -1.47 3.10 8.95
C ALA A 123 -0.44 1.96 9.04
N LYS A 124 -0.73 0.90 9.81
CA LYS A 124 0.17 -0.25 10.05
C LYS A 124 -0.42 -1.58 9.56
N LYS A 125 -1.50 -1.52 8.80
CA LYS A 125 -2.10 -2.72 8.21
C LYS A 125 -1.30 -3.18 7.00
N GLU A 126 -1.19 -4.50 6.89
CA GLU A 126 -0.52 -5.18 5.78
C GLU A 126 -1.38 -6.36 5.35
N TYR A 127 -1.51 -6.55 4.05
CA TYR A 127 -2.28 -7.64 3.46
C TYR A 127 -1.54 -8.26 2.28
N MET A 128 -1.75 -9.54 2.04
CA MET A 128 -1.10 -10.33 0.97
C MET A 128 -1.85 -10.18 -0.36
N PHE A 129 -2.02 -8.95 -0.82
CA PHE A 129 -2.47 -8.57 -2.15
C PHE A 129 -1.95 -7.14 -2.43
N PRO A 130 -2.07 -6.59 -3.65
CA PRO A 130 -1.62 -5.23 -3.95
C PRO A 130 -2.36 -4.19 -3.10
N PHE A 131 -1.85 -3.95 -1.91
CA PHE A 131 -2.39 -3.05 -0.90
C PHE A 131 -1.27 -2.14 -0.40
N VAL A 132 -1.56 -0.85 -0.32
CA VAL A 132 -0.62 0.12 0.22
C VAL A 132 -1.33 1.23 1.00
N THR A 133 -0.77 1.56 2.16
CA THR A 133 -1.13 2.78 2.88
C THR A 133 -0.15 3.90 2.55
N VAL A 134 -0.66 5.12 2.40
CA VAL A 134 0.17 6.34 2.31
C VAL A 134 -0.07 7.13 3.57
N VAL A 135 0.94 7.19 4.43
CA VAL A 135 0.84 7.72 5.79
C VAL A 135 1.57 9.06 5.90
N GLU A 136 0.85 10.10 6.27
CA GLU A 136 1.50 11.37 6.64
C GLU A 136 2.07 11.31 8.06
N CYS A 137 3.37 11.53 8.17
CA CYS A 137 4.08 11.47 9.43
C CYS A 137 5.25 12.45 9.45
N GLU A 138 5.40 13.19 10.54
CA GLU A 138 6.58 14.03 10.72
C GLU A 138 7.88 13.20 10.59
N GLN A 139 8.84 13.67 9.80
CA GLN A 139 10.10 12.96 9.56
C GLN A 139 10.80 12.54 10.86
N LYS A 140 10.78 13.38 11.88
CA LYS A 140 11.41 13.10 13.20
C LYS A 140 10.80 11.91 13.95
N LYS A 141 9.51 11.61 13.68
CA LYS A 141 8.76 10.52 14.33
C LYS A 141 8.71 9.28 13.46
N MET A 142 9.02 9.40 12.17
CA MET A 142 8.75 8.40 11.14
C MET A 142 9.36 7.03 11.47
N ILE A 143 10.65 6.96 11.78
CA ILE A 143 11.35 5.70 12.08
C ILE A 143 10.70 4.97 13.25
N ALA A 144 10.36 5.69 14.33
CA ALA A 144 9.69 5.10 15.48
C ALA A 144 8.24 4.70 15.17
N SER A 145 7.54 5.50 14.35
CA SER A 145 6.14 5.27 14.00
C SER A 145 5.95 4.08 13.05
N ILE A 146 6.87 3.83 12.13
CA ILE A 146 6.87 2.65 11.25
C ILE A 146 6.88 1.37 12.10
N GLY A 147 7.65 1.34 13.19
CA GLY A 147 7.80 0.16 14.02
C GLY A 147 8.72 -0.90 13.41
N PRO A 148 8.70 -2.16 13.90
CA PRO A 148 9.48 -3.24 13.33
C PRO A 148 9.09 -3.50 11.87
N THR A 149 10.08 -3.49 10.97
CA THR A 149 9.84 -3.74 9.54
C THR A 149 11.00 -4.53 8.94
N LEU A 150 10.68 -5.42 8.00
CA LEU A 150 11.66 -6.28 7.35
C LEU A 150 12.51 -5.51 6.34
N VAL A 151 11.89 -4.66 5.53
CA VAL A 151 12.57 -3.91 4.45
C VAL A 151 12.08 -2.47 4.44
N GLY A 152 13.02 -1.53 4.40
CA GLY A 152 12.77 -0.12 4.14
C GLY A 152 13.48 0.32 2.86
N THR A 153 12.84 1.18 2.07
CA THR A 153 13.48 1.88 0.96
C THR A 153 13.35 3.38 1.19
N ALA A 154 14.47 4.08 1.27
CA ALA A 154 14.48 5.50 1.53
C ALA A 154 14.64 6.31 0.24
N LEU A 155 13.70 7.21 -0.02
CA LEU A 155 13.76 8.20 -1.09
C LEU A 155 14.03 9.57 -0.46
N THR A 156 15.29 9.87 -0.17
CA THR A 156 15.69 11.08 0.56
C THR A 156 17.00 11.66 0.05
N ASN A 157 17.14 12.99 0.16
CA ASN A 157 18.39 13.71 -0.03
C ASN A 157 18.88 14.34 1.31
N ASP A 158 18.23 14.00 2.42
CA ASP A 158 18.60 14.45 3.76
C ASP A 158 19.58 13.43 4.38
N SER A 159 20.86 13.76 4.38
CA SER A 159 21.91 12.88 4.90
C SER A 159 21.79 12.61 6.41
N SER A 160 21.18 13.51 7.16
CA SER A 160 20.94 13.28 8.59
C SER A 160 19.83 12.26 8.82
N PHE A 161 18.78 12.27 7.99
CA PHE A 161 17.72 11.28 8.02
C PHE A 161 18.20 9.92 7.48
N GLU A 162 19.03 9.93 6.42
CA GLU A 162 19.70 8.72 5.91
C GLU A 162 20.51 8.04 7.01
N GLN A 163 21.34 8.79 7.73
CA GLN A 163 22.13 8.25 8.83
C GLN A 163 21.24 7.70 9.95
N ALA A 164 20.16 8.41 10.29
CA ALA A 164 19.22 7.93 11.30
C ALA A 164 18.52 6.60 10.88
N LEU A 165 18.25 6.41 9.59
CA LEU A 165 17.73 5.16 9.05
C LEU A 165 18.75 4.03 9.12
N LEU A 166 20.01 4.29 8.78
CA LEU A 166 21.10 3.31 8.88
C LEU A 166 21.35 2.86 10.33
N ASP A 167 21.14 3.75 11.30
CA ASP A 167 21.28 3.46 12.73
C ASP A 167 20.01 2.83 13.34
N ALA A 168 18.91 2.76 12.60
CA ALA A 168 17.63 2.25 13.08
C ALA A 168 17.69 0.74 13.35
N ARG A 169 17.26 0.33 14.56
CA ARG A 169 17.26 -1.08 14.99
C ARG A 169 15.96 -1.82 14.71
N ASN A 170 14.97 -1.11 14.24
CA ASN A 170 13.64 -1.65 13.92
C ASN A 170 13.43 -1.88 12.41
N ILE A 171 14.46 -1.65 11.59
CA ILE A 171 14.47 -1.91 10.15
C ILE A 171 15.57 -2.95 9.90
N ASP A 172 15.20 -4.14 9.41
CA ASP A 172 16.15 -5.22 9.20
C ASP A 172 17.01 -5.02 7.96
N ARG A 173 16.46 -4.40 6.93
CA ARG A 173 17.14 -4.07 5.66
C ARG A 173 16.71 -2.70 5.15
N LEU A 174 17.71 -1.90 4.79
CA LEU A 174 17.54 -0.60 4.15
C LEU A 174 18.16 -0.63 2.74
#